data_1c5f056635cf15f104058b27a62f3e6d
#
_entry.id   1c5f056635cf15f104058b27a62f3e6d
#
_cell.length_a   1.000
_cell.length_b   1.000
_cell.length_c   1.000
_cell.angle_alpha   90.00
_cell.angle_beta   90.00
_cell.angle_gamma   90.00
#
_symmetry.space_group_name_H-M   'P 1'
#
loop_
_entity.id
_entity.type
_entity.pdbx_description
1 polymer ?
#
loop_
_entity_poly.entity_id
_entity_poly.type
_entity_poly.pdbx_seq_one_letter_code
_entity_poly.pdbx_strand_id
1 'polypeptide(L)'
;MFFRKVPDNGGFAIMAGLEQAIEYIRELHFEDEDIEYLKSKGIFDEQFLEYLRNFKFSGDVYAIPEGTPIFPNEPVMTIKAPAIEAQLVETFLLLTINHQTLIATKANRIVRAAQGRAVLEFGSRRAQGANAAVDGARAAYIGGCKGTACTLTDELLRCSRRRYNGTFMGSDVQQRV
;
A
#
# COMPACT_ATOMS: atom_id res chain seq x y z
N MET A 1 2.45 13.21 -2.58
CA MET A 1 2.16 12.13 -3.55
C MET A 1 0.76 12.33 -4.12
N PHE A 2 0.54 12.10 -5.41
CA PHE A 2 -0.75 12.24 -6.10
C PHE A 2 -0.76 11.41 -7.39
N PHE A 3 -1.94 11.04 -7.86
CA PHE A 3 -2.11 10.41 -9.17
C PHE A 3 -2.21 11.49 -10.27
N ARG A 4 -1.39 11.38 -11.28
CA ARG A 4 -1.44 12.31 -12.44
C ARG A 4 -2.61 12.00 -13.37
N LYS A 5 -2.90 10.73 -13.56
CA LYS A 5 -3.95 10.25 -14.46
C LYS A 5 -4.50 8.92 -13.97
N VAL A 6 -5.82 8.80 -13.96
CA VAL A 6 -6.47 7.52 -13.69
C VAL A 6 -6.51 6.70 -14.98
N PRO A 7 -6.12 5.40 -14.97
CA PRO A 7 -6.17 4.55 -16.15
C PRO A 7 -7.58 4.44 -16.76
N ASP A 8 -7.63 4.11 -18.04
CA ASP A 8 -8.87 3.83 -18.81
C ASP A 8 -9.86 4.99 -18.82
N ASN A 9 -9.39 6.24 -18.67
CA ASN A 9 -10.24 7.44 -18.56
C ASN A 9 -11.31 7.33 -17.46
N GLY A 10 -11.05 6.51 -16.44
CA GLY A 10 -11.97 6.33 -15.34
C GLY A 10 -11.93 7.50 -14.38
N GLY A 11 -12.85 8.32 -14.17
CA GLY A 11 -12.85 9.59 -13.44
C GLY A 11 -12.25 9.57 -12.03
N PHE A 12 -12.09 8.40 -11.36
CA PHE A 12 -11.53 8.25 -10.03
C PHE A 12 -10.75 6.94 -9.87
N ALA A 13 -9.92 6.86 -8.84
CA ALA A 13 -9.28 5.64 -8.37
C ALA A 13 -9.70 5.32 -6.92
N ILE A 14 -9.43 4.11 -6.45
CA ILE A 14 -9.69 3.68 -5.07
C ILE A 14 -8.36 3.59 -4.33
N MET A 15 -8.19 4.39 -3.28
CA MET A 15 -6.97 4.40 -2.46
C MET A 15 -6.74 3.04 -1.82
N ALA A 16 -5.51 2.49 -1.97
CA ALA A 16 -5.09 1.26 -1.32
C ALA A 16 -3.56 1.22 -1.16
N GLY A 17 -3.05 0.40 -0.23
CA GLY A 17 -1.62 0.22 0.07
C GLY A 17 -1.12 1.05 1.25
N LEU A 18 -1.99 1.74 1.96
CA LEU A 18 -1.59 2.59 3.09
C LEU A 18 -1.07 1.78 4.28
N GLU A 19 -1.65 0.62 4.57
CA GLU A 19 -1.21 -0.24 5.67
C GLU A 19 0.25 -0.66 5.50
N GLN A 20 0.60 -1.24 4.33
CA GLN A 20 1.97 -1.65 4.01
C GLN A 20 2.93 -0.45 3.96
N ALA A 21 2.47 0.70 3.50
CA ALA A 21 3.26 1.93 3.51
C ALA A 21 3.61 2.37 4.94
N ILE A 22 2.66 2.29 5.88
CA ILE A 22 2.87 2.63 7.29
C ILE A 22 3.76 1.60 7.98
N GLU A 23 3.54 0.31 7.73
CA GLU A 23 4.39 -0.77 8.27
C GLU A 23 5.83 -0.58 7.83
N TYR A 24 6.07 -0.36 6.54
CA TYR A 24 7.40 -0.09 6.01
C TYR A 24 8.08 1.10 6.69
N ILE A 25 7.39 2.24 6.83
CA ILE A 25 7.98 3.42 7.48
C ILE A 25 8.35 3.14 8.94
N ARG A 26 7.55 2.35 9.66
CA ARG A 26 7.78 2.02 11.06
C ARG A 26 8.92 1.03 11.27
N GLU A 27 9.11 0.13 10.32
CA GLU A 27 10.07 -0.97 10.39
C GLU A 27 11.38 -0.65 9.65
N LEU A 28 11.41 0.44 8.87
CA LEU A 28 12.59 0.81 8.09
C LEU A 28 13.79 1.06 9.00
N HIS A 29 14.79 0.22 8.87
CA HIS A 29 16.08 0.29 9.51
C HIS A 29 17.14 -0.30 8.57
N PHE A 30 18.40 -0.15 8.92
CA PHE A 30 19.53 -0.69 8.18
C PHE A 30 20.32 -1.62 9.09
N GLU A 31 20.53 -2.85 8.65
CA GLU A 31 21.34 -3.83 9.35
C GLU A 31 22.84 -3.55 9.14
N ASP A 32 23.69 -4.11 9.99
CA ASP A 32 25.13 -3.94 9.85
C ASP A 32 25.66 -4.42 8.49
N GLU A 33 25.06 -5.46 7.93
CA GLU A 33 25.40 -5.99 6.60
C GLU A 33 25.12 -4.95 5.48
N ASP A 34 24.02 -4.20 5.60
CA ASP A 34 23.69 -3.11 4.66
C ASP A 34 24.73 -2.00 4.72
N ILE A 35 25.15 -1.63 5.95
CA ILE A 35 26.14 -0.60 6.17
C ILE A 35 27.50 -1.02 5.62
N GLU A 36 27.93 -2.27 5.85
CA GLU A 36 29.18 -2.81 5.28
C GLU A 36 29.16 -2.84 3.76
N TYR A 37 28.01 -3.23 3.18
CA TYR A 37 27.83 -3.19 1.73
C TYR A 37 27.96 -1.77 1.17
N LEU A 38 27.29 -0.78 1.78
CA LEU A 38 27.37 0.61 1.35
C LEU A 38 28.79 1.17 1.50
N LYS A 39 29.47 0.84 2.61
CA LYS A 39 30.86 1.21 2.85
C LYS A 39 31.80 0.64 1.77
N SER A 40 31.56 -0.59 1.32
CA SER A 40 32.36 -1.22 0.26
C SER A 40 32.29 -0.50 -1.09
N LYS A 41 31.25 0.32 -1.32
CA LYS A 41 31.13 1.13 -2.56
C LYS A 41 32.09 2.32 -2.60
N GLY A 42 32.58 2.79 -1.45
CA GLY A 42 33.57 3.88 -1.35
C GLY A 42 33.05 5.26 -1.78
N ILE A 43 31.74 5.43 -1.86
CA ILE A 43 31.07 6.69 -2.29
C ILE A 43 30.40 7.44 -1.15
N PHE A 44 30.24 6.80 0.00
CA PHE A 44 29.59 7.37 1.19
C PHE A 44 30.62 7.64 2.28
N ASP A 45 30.50 8.76 2.97
CA ASP A 45 31.33 9.08 4.12
C ASP A 45 30.88 8.34 5.39
N GLU A 46 31.77 8.26 6.37
CA GLU A 46 31.49 7.57 7.65
C GLU A 46 30.34 8.23 8.43
N GLN A 47 30.15 9.56 8.31
CA GLN A 47 29.08 10.26 9.00
C GLN A 47 27.71 9.84 8.46
N PHE A 48 27.59 9.69 7.15
CA PHE A 48 26.36 9.22 6.54
C PHE A 48 26.08 7.75 6.86
N LEU A 49 27.10 6.89 6.86
CA LEU A 49 26.94 5.49 7.25
C LEU A 49 26.49 5.33 8.70
N GLU A 50 27.03 6.14 9.61
CA GLU A 50 26.60 6.17 11.01
C GLU A 50 25.16 6.71 11.16
N TYR A 51 24.79 7.70 10.36
CA TYR A 51 23.40 8.16 10.31
C TYR A 51 22.44 7.05 9.88
N LEU A 52 22.79 6.26 8.86
CA LEU A 52 21.95 5.13 8.41
C LEU A 52 21.86 4.02 9.48
N ARG A 53 22.97 3.70 10.18
CA ARG A 53 22.96 2.72 11.28
C ARG A 53 21.96 3.07 12.37
N ASN A 54 21.80 4.35 12.66
CA ASN A 54 20.89 4.86 13.68
C ASN A 54 19.57 5.36 13.08
N PHE A 55 19.27 5.03 11.84
CA PHE A 55 18.12 5.56 11.12
C PHE A 55 16.80 5.23 11.82
N LYS A 56 15.99 6.26 11.98
CA LYS A 56 14.59 6.18 12.38
C LYS A 56 13.82 7.28 11.67
N PHE A 57 12.72 6.93 11.04
CA PHE A 57 11.86 7.94 10.45
C PHE A 57 11.24 8.82 11.53
N SER A 58 11.46 10.13 11.42
CA SER A 58 11.02 11.13 12.42
C SER A 58 9.94 12.07 11.90
N GLY A 59 9.53 11.92 10.65
CA GLY A 59 8.58 12.80 9.98
C GLY A 59 7.13 12.49 10.26
N ASP A 60 6.26 13.38 9.75
CA ASP A 60 4.81 13.23 9.77
C ASP A 60 4.29 12.66 8.45
N VAL A 61 3.27 11.80 8.51
CA VAL A 61 2.58 11.21 7.36
C VAL A 61 1.10 11.57 7.44
N TYR A 62 0.60 12.25 6.43
CA TYR A 62 -0.82 12.54 6.23
C TYR A 62 -1.30 11.79 5.00
N ALA A 63 -2.33 10.98 5.11
CA ALA A 63 -2.84 10.18 4.00
C ALA A 63 -4.35 10.04 4.00
N ILE A 64 -4.92 9.85 2.81
CA ILE A 64 -6.32 9.51 2.63
C ILE A 64 -6.52 8.04 3.04
N PRO A 65 -7.58 7.69 3.79
CA PRO A 65 -7.88 6.31 4.16
C PRO A 65 -8.09 5.40 2.94
N GLU A 66 -7.70 4.14 3.06
CA GLU A 66 -7.95 3.13 2.03
C GLU A 66 -9.45 2.96 1.76
N GLY A 67 -9.79 2.55 0.54
CA GLY A 67 -11.18 2.42 0.11
C GLY A 67 -11.83 3.74 -0.33
N THR A 68 -11.21 4.88 -0.06
CA THR A 68 -11.72 6.20 -0.45
C THR A 68 -11.52 6.44 -1.95
N PRO A 69 -12.52 6.95 -2.68
CA PRO A 69 -12.31 7.46 -4.03
C PRO A 69 -11.38 8.68 -4.03
N ILE A 70 -10.39 8.65 -4.91
CA ILE A 70 -9.40 9.72 -5.10
C ILE A 70 -9.39 10.18 -6.56
N PHE A 71 -9.05 11.45 -6.78
CA PHE A 71 -9.09 12.07 -8.10
C PHE A 71 -7.69 12.51 -8.56
N PRO A 72 -7.47 12.69 -9.88
CA PRO A 72 -6.21 13.14 -10.41
C PRO A 72 -5.77 14.49 -9.79
N ASN A 73 -4.46 14.61 -9.52
CA ASN A 73 -3.79 15.78 -8.98
C ASN A 73 -4.19 16.19 -7.55
N GLU A 74 -5.03 15.42 -6.88
CA GLU A 74 -5.29 15.61 -5.46
C GLU A 74 -4.21 14.91 -4.60
N PRO A 75 -3.73 15.54 -3.51
CA PRO A 75 -2.79 14.90 -2.60
C PRO A 75 -3.41 13.67 -1.93
N VAL A 76 -2.87 12.49 -2.18
CA VAL A 76 -3.32 11.24 -1.55
C VAL A 76 -2.47 10.89 -0.33
N MET A 77 -1.21 11.34 -0.33
CA MET A 77 -0.29 11.21 0.81
C MET A 77 0.69 12.39 0.80
N THR A 78 0.93 12.95 1.98
CA THR A 78 1.92 14.01 2.20
C THR A 78 2.90 13.55 3.28
N ILE A 79 4.19 13.58 2.95
CA ILE A 79 5.29 13.31 3.87
C ILE A 79 5.94 14.64 4.22
N LYS A 80 6.08 14.91 5.51
CA LYS A 80 6.81 16.06 6.04
C LYS A 80 7.94 15.55 6.92
N ALA A 81 9.14 15.49 6.37
CA ALA A 81 10.31 14.90 7.01
C ALA A 81 11.60 15.62 6.56
N PRO A 82 12.74 15.39 7.23
CA PRO A 82 14.05 15.73 6.69
C PRO A 82 14.24 15.15 5.29
N ALA A 83 14.97 15.87 4.43
CA ALA A 83 15.08 15.51 3.00
C ALA A 83 15.60 14.08 2.77
N ILE A 84 16.58 13.63 3.57
CA ILE A 84 17.13 12.28 3.49
C ILE A 84 16.05 11.22 3.80
N GLU A 85 15.32 11.41 4.88
CA GLU A 85 14.25 10.48 5.29
C GLU A 85 13.15 10.40 4.21
N ALA A 86 12.71 11.56 3.72
CA ALA A 86 11.70 11.63 2.68
C ALA A 86 12.12 10.92 1.38
N GLN A 87 13.39 11.04 0.98
CA GLN A 87 13.93 10.36 -0.20
C GLN A 87 14.06 8.84 0.00
N LEU A 88 14.49 8.39 1.17
CA LEU A 88 14.63 6.96 1.47
C LEU A 88 13.30 6.22 1.35
N VAL A 89 12.21 6.82 1.81
CA VAL A 89 10.89 6.17 1.78
C VAL A 89 10.15 6.34 0.44
N GLU A 90 10.52 7.31 -0.40
CA GLU A 90 9.77 7.70 -1.59
C GLU A 90 9.46 6.53 -2.53
N THR A 91 10.49 5.79 -2.92
CA THR A 91 10.35 4.73 -3.93
C THR A 91 9.39 3.64 -3.49
N PHE A 92 9.51 3.17 -2.25
CA PHE A 92 8.64 2.13 -1.72
C PHE A 92 7.19 2.61 -1.61
N LEU A 93 6.98 3.83 -1.13
CA LEU A 93 5.64 4.41 -1.01
C LEU A 93 4.97 4.57 -2.38
N LEU A 94 5.70 5.07 -3.36
CA LEU A 94 5.20 5.19 -4.73
C LEU A 94 4.84 3.83 -5.32
N LEU A 95 5.71 2.82 -5.18
CA LEU A 95 5.48 1.47 -5.67
C LEU A 95 4.24 0.85 -5.04
N THR A 96 4.16 0.86 -3.72
CA THR A 96 3.10 0.20 -2.95
C THR A 96 1.73 0.83 -3.20
N ILE A 97 1.62 2.15 -3.07
CA ILE A 97 0.36 2.87 -3.28
C ILE A 97 -0.08 2.77 -4.75
N ASN A 98 0.84 2.91 -5.71
CA ASN A 98 0.48 2.81 -7.12
C ASN A 98 -0.05 1.41 -7.46
N HIS A 99 0.67 0.35 -7.10
CA HIS A 99 0.30 -1.03 -7.39
C HIS A 99 -1.07 -1.37 -6.81
N GLN A 100 -1.26 -1.16 -5.52
CA GLN A 100 -2.49 -1.54 -4.83
C GLN A 100 -3.68 -0.67 -5.26
N THR A 101 -3.49 0.64 -5.44
CA THR A 101 -4.55 1.54 -5.91
C THR A 101 -5.03 1.18 -7.31
N LEU A 102 -4.14 0.81 -8.23
CA LEU A 102 -4.52 0.38 -9.58
C LEU A 102 -5.37 -0.89 -9.55
N ILE A 103 -5.01 -1.88 -8.73
CA ILE A 103 -5.76 -3.13 -8.60
C ILE A 103 -7.10 -2.88 -7.91
N ALA A 104 -7.14 -2.14 -6.80
CA ALA A 104 -8.37 -1.79 -6.11
C ALA A 104 -9.35 -1.05 -7.03
N THR A 105 -8.84 -0.12 -7.84
CA THR A 105 -9.63 0.62 -8.83
C THR A 105 -10.21 -0.31 -9.88
N LYS A 106 -9.41 -1.22 -10.43
CA LYS A 106 -9.90 -2.19 -11.43
C LYS A 106 -10.94 -3.13 -10.83
N ALA A 107 -10.67 -3.66 -9.64
CA ALA A 107 -11.61 -4.50 -8.90
C ALA A 107 -12.94 -3.78 -8.64
N ASN A 108 -12.89 -2.52 -8.19
CA ASN A 108 -14.09 -1.73 -7.95
C ASN A 108 -14.96 -1.55 -9.21
N ARG A 109 -14.34 -1.30 -10.36
CA ARG A 109 -15.06 -1.20 -11.64
C ARG A 109 -15.76 -2.50 -12.00
N ILE A 110 -15.08 -3.64 -11.81
CA ILE A 110 -15.64 -4.98 -12.08
C ILE A 110 -16.81 -5.26 -11.12
N VAL A 111 -16.61 -4.99 -9.82
CA VAL A 111 -17.65 -5.18 -8.80
C VAL A 111 -18.90 -4.35 -9.10
N ARG A 112 -18.73 -3.09 -9.50
CA ARG A 112 -19.85 -2.23 -9.90
C ARG A 112 -20.56 -2.75 -11.15
N ALA A 113 -19.80 -3.21 -12.15
CA ALA A 113 -20.36 -3.81 -13.35
C ALA A 113 -21.10 -5.14 -13.07
N ALA A 114 -20.74 -5.84 -12.02
CA ALA A 114 -21.38 -7.10 -11.59
C ALA A 114 -22.79 -6.89 -10.98
N GLN A 115 -23.21 -5.65 -10.71
CA GLN A 115 -24.57 -5.31 -10.26
C GLN A 115 -25.06 -6.16 -9.05
N GLY A 116 -24.23 -6.25 -8.00
CA GLY A 116 -24.53 -6.98 -6.79
C GLY A 116 -24.16 -8.48 -6.81
N ARG A 117 -23.74 -9.03 -7.95
CA ARG A 117 -23.19 -10.38 -7.97
C ARG A 117 -21.83 -10.43 -7.29
N ALA A 118 -21.53 -11.55 -6.62
CA ALA A 118 -20.24 -11.76 -5.98
C ALA A 118 -19.11 -11.82 -7.02
N VAL A 119 -18.05 -11.05 -6.80
CA VAL A 119 -16.82 -11.08 -7.57
C VAL A 119 -15.73 -11.67 -6.69
N LEU A 120 -14.99 -12.66 -7.21
CA LEU A 120 -13.86 -13.29 -6.54
C LEU A 120 -12.57 -12.97 -7.30
N GLU A 121 -11.50 -12.71 -6.56
CA GLU A 121 -10.18 -12.46 -7.10
C GLU A 121 -9.42 -13.78 -7.33
N PHE A 122 -8.91 -14.01 -8.54
CA PHE A 122 -8.16 -15.21 -8.96
C PHE A 122 -6.91 -14.85 -9.76
N GLY A 123 -6.34 -13.68 -9.52
CA GLY A 123 -5.23 -13.10 -10.29
C GLY A 123 -3.83 -13.54 -9.86
N SER A 124 -3.65 -14.26 -8.75
CA SER A 124 -2.33 -14.57 -8.18
C SER A 124 -1.33 -15.15 -9.19
N ARG A 125 -1.77 -16.07 -10.06
CA ARG A 125 -0.91 -16.68 -11.11
C ARG A 125 -0.48 -15.69 -12.22
N ARG A 126 -0.98 -14.47 -12.21
CA ARG A 126 -0.64 -13.40 -13.16
C ARG A 126 0.05 -12.23 -12.50
N ALA A 127 0.28 -12.30 -11.19
CA ALA A 127 1.00 -11.29 -10.44
C ALA A 127 2.50 -11.32 -10.76
N GLN A 128 3.15 -10.20 -10.55
CA GLN A 128 4.59 -10.03 -10.78
C GLN A 128 5.38 -10.31 -9.50
N GLY A 129 5.28 -11.53 -9.00
CA GLY A 129 5.93 -12.00 -7.78
C GLY A 129 4.94 -12.34 -6.66
N ALA A 130 5.41 -13.06 -5.64
CA ALA A 130 4.57 -13.56 -4.55
C ALA A 130 3.95 -12.42 -3.73
N ASN A 131 4.74 -11.41 -3.37
CA ASN A 131 4.24 -10.25 -2.63
C ASN A 131 3.19 -9.47 -3.43
N ALA A 132 3.42 -9.29 -4.75
CA ALA A 132 2.44 -8.65 -5.62
C ALA A 132 1.11 -9.43 -5.71
N ALA A 133 1.14 -10.75 -5.57
CA ALA A 133 -0.09 -11.56 -5.50
C ALA A 133 -0.86 -11.32 -4.19
N VAL A 134 -0.16 -11.27 -3.07
CA VAL A 134 -0.75 -11.02 -1.75
C VAL A 134 -1.34 -9.61 -1.67
N ASP A 135 -0.55 -8.61 -2.03
CA ASP A 135 -0.97 -7.20 -2.02
C ASP A 135 -2.09 -6.93 -3.01
N GLY A 136 -2.02 -7.55 -4.19
CA GLY A 136 -3.06 -7.46 -5.20
C GLY A 136 -4.39 -8.06 -4.76
N ALA A 137 -4.37 -9.21 -4.10
CA ALA A 137 -5.56 -9.84 -3.56
C ALA A 137 -6.20 -8.99 -2.45
N ARG A 138 -5.38 -8.40 -1.56
CA ARG A 138 -5.82 -7.44 -0.55
C ARG A 138 -6.46 -6.20 -1.18
N ALA A 139 -5.79 -5.62 -2.15
CA ALA A 139 -6.29 -4.45 -2.87
C ALA A 139 -7.62 -4.73 -3.60
N ALA A 140 -7.77 -5.91 -4.20
CA ALA A 140 -9.02 -6.32 -4.81
C ALA A 140 -10.17 -6.45 -3.79
N TYR A 141 -9.88 -6.91 -2.58
CA TYR A 141 -10.84 -6.94 -1.48
C TYR A 141 -11.27 -5.53 -1.07
N ILE A 142 -10.32 -4.57 -0.93
CA ILE A 142 -10.63 -3.15 -0.71
C ILE A 142 -11.49 -2.60 -1.85
N GLY A 143 -11.24 -3.01 -3.08
CA GLY A 143 -12.06 -2.68 -4.26
C GLY A 143 -13.46 -3.27 -4.27
N GLY A 144 -13.79 -4.17 -3.32
CA GLY A 144 -15.12 -4.74 -3.13
C GLY A 144 -15.27 -6.21 -3.54
N CYS A 145 -14.20 -6.91 -3.91
CA CYS A 145 -14.24 -8.36 -4.12
C CYS A 145 -14.62 -9.08 -2.82
N LYS A 146 -15.42 -10.14 -2.93
CA LYS A 146 -15.93 -10.89 -1.77
C LYS A 146 -14.97 -11.93 -1.22
N GLY A 147 -13.95 -12.29 -1.98
CA GLY A 147 -12.92 -13.26 -1.59
C GLY A 147 -11.83 -13.36 -2.63
N THR A 148 -10.80 -14.12 -2.30
CA THR A 148 -9.63 -14.37 -3.14
C THR A 148 -9.25 -15.85 -3.12
N ALA A 149 -8.58 -16.31 -4.17
CA ALA A 149 -7.93 -17.61 -4.22
C ALA A 149 -6.54 -17.62 -3.52
N CYS A 150 -6.04 -16.45 -3.11
CA CYS A 150 -4.80 -16.32 -2.35
C CYS A 150 -5.06 -16.62 -0.86
N THR A 151 -4.80 -17.85 -0.43
CA THR A 151 -5.06 -18.31 0.95
C THR A 151 -4.29 -17.50 1.98
N LEU A 152 -3.05 -17.10 1.68
CA LEU A 152 -2.25 -16.24 2.56
C LEU A 152 -2.92 -14.88 2.80
N THR A 153 -3.45 -14.26 1.75
CA THR A 153 -4.20 -13.01 1.90
C THR A 153 -5.51 -13.20 2.66
N ASP A 154 -6.24 -14.30 2.44
CA ASP A 154 -7.47 -14.59 3.19
C ASP A 154 -7.18 -14.73 4.69
N GLU A 155 -6.08 -15.36 5.05
CA GLU A 155 -5.62 -15.45 6.44
C GLU A 155 -5.28 -14.09 7.03
N LEU A 156 -4.49 -13.28 6.32
CA LEU A 156 -4.12 -11.92 6.72
C LEU A 156 -5.35 -11.01 6.89
N LEU A 157 -6.31 -11.07 5.97
CA LEU A 157 -7.54 -10.29 6.06
C LEU A 157 -8.42 -10.70 7.25
N ARG A 158 -8.47 -11.98 7.60
CA ARG A 158 -9.15 -12.44 8.82
C ARG A 158 -8.48 -11.91 10.08
N CYS A 159 -7.14 -11.86 10.11
CA CYS A 159 -6.37 -11.23 11.19
C CYS A 159 -6.61 -9.72 11.25
N SER A 160 -6.64 -9.03 10.11
CA SER A 160 -6.92 -7.59 10.02
C SER A 160 -8.33 -7.25 10.54
N ARG A 161 -9.36 -8.05 10.22
CA ARG A 161 -10.71 -7.86 10.75
C ARG A 161 -10.75 -7.81 12.28
N ARG A 162 -9.88 -8.58 12.95
CA ARG A 162 -9.77 -8.56 14.42
C ARG A 162 -9.05 -7.33 14.96
N ARG A 163 -8.13 -6.73 14.18
CA ARG A 163 -7.38 -5.51 14.60
C ARG A 163 -8.14 -4.21 14.32
N TYR A 164 -8.93 -4.16 13.27
CA TYR A 164 -9.59 -2.94 12.80
C TYR A 164 -11.12 -2.94 13.02
N ASN A 165 -11.55 -3.31 14.19
CA ASN A 165 -12.97 -3.24 14.59
C ASN A 165 -13.49 -1.81 14.73
N GLY A 166 -13.02 -0.85 13.94
CA GLY A 166 -13.44 0.53 14.11
C GLY A 166 -13.48 1.44 12.90
N THR A 167 -12.77 1.17 11.79
CA THR A 167 -12.62 2.27 10.82
C THR A 167 -12.60 1.89 9.34
N PHE A 168 -12.72 0.62 8.96
CA PHE A 168 -12.34 0.22 7.61
C PHE A 168 -13.42 -0.38 6.72
N MET A 169 -14.67 -0.37 7.12
CA MET A 169 -15.73 -0.86 6.25
C MET A 169 -16.85 0.16 6.23
N GLY A 170 -17.15 0.63 5.05
CA GLY A 170 -18.38 1.36 4.82
C GLY A 170 -19.56 0.57 5.41
N SER A 171 -20.61 1.26 5.78
CA SER A 171 -21.78 0.88 6.58
C SER A 171 -22.41 -0.51 6.37
N ASP A 172 -22.01 -1.27 5.35
CA ASP A 172 -22.65 -2.55 5.00
C ASP A 172 -22.09 -3.79 5.73
N VAL A 173 -21.01 -3.66 6.52
CA VAL A 173 -20.41 -4.80 7.25
C VAL A 173 -20.83 -4.84 8.72
N GLN A 174 -21.41 -3.77 9.24
CA GLN A 174 -21.96 -3.74 10.62
C GLN A 174 -23.31 -4.46 10.79
N GLN A 175 -23.94 -4.96 9.72
CA GLN A 175 -25.27 -5.58 9.80
C GLN A 175 -25.29 -7.11 9.78
N ARG A 176 -24.16 -7.80 9.95
CA ARG A 176 -24.16 -9.27 10.10
C ARG A 176 -23.22 -9.70 11.23
N VAL A 177 -23.67 -9.51 12.42
CA VAL A 177 -23.41 -10.38 13.58
C VAL A 177 -24.75 -10.75 14.15
#